data_df4af3ed7b058f01e9d9d7eca0ffd8df
#
_entry.id   df4af3ed7b058f01e9d9d7eca0ffd8df
#
_cell.length_a   1.000
_cell.length_b   1.000
_cell.length_c   1.000
_cell.angle_alpha   90.00
_cell.angle_beta   90.00
_cell.angle_gamma   90.00
#
_symmetry.space_group_name_H-M   'P 1'
#
loop_
_entity.id
_entity.type
_entity.pdbx_description
1 polymer ?
#
loop_
_entity_poly.entity_id
_entity_poly.type
_entity_poly.pdbx_seq_one_letter_code
_entity_poly.pdbx_strand_id
1 'polypeptide(L)'
;MNSYGSDKPDLRYGLALENISELVKDSGFRVFSSAVQNGASVIALPVRNSELKELGREVPNWSRKNLDGFVKYVEAFGLKGLAWIKVSEGEWSGPIAKFFDEEKRLEINKALKLEAGDVVMFGAEESPRILQAMGALRQSLAKKELDLENAQLKNPWAFAWITEFPLFEYSAKDKRLFAAHHPFTMPQNDEIETLFNSADPEKLSSMSCLLYTSDAADDMFR
;
A
#
# COMPACT_ATOMS: atom_id res chain seq x y z
N MET A 1 1.06 -8.49 1.34
CA MET A 1 -0.08 -7.78 0.73
C MET A 1 -0.24 -6.39 1.32
N ASN A 2 -0.45 -6.26 2.63
CA ASN A 2 -0.71 -4.97 3.29
C ASN A 2 0.44 -3.96 3.19
N SER A 3 1.69 -4.43 3.28
CA SER A 3 2.87 -3.56 3.26
C SER A 3 3.36 -3.16 1.88
N TYR A 4 2.94 -3.83 0.82
CA TYR A 4 3.46 -3.58 -0.52
C TYR A 4 2.39 -3.53 -1.62
N GLY A 5 1.14 -3.86 -1.31
CA GLY A 5 0.02 -3.86 -2.24
C GLY A 5 0.13 -4.88 -3.37
N SER A 6 0.92 -5.93 -3.18
CA SER A 6 1.21 -6.97 -4.16
C SER A 6 1.60 -8.27 -3.48
N ASP A 7 1.29 -9.39 -4.10
CA ASP A 7 1.77 -10.73 -3.75
C ASP A 7 3.19 -11.03 -4.29
N LYS A 8 3.70 -10.15 -5.15
CA LYS A 8 5.05 -10.24 -5.74
C LYS A 8 5.86 -8.96 -5.46
N PRO A 9 6.08 -8.59 -4.17
CA PRO A 9 6.79 -7.36 -3.84
C PRO A 9 8.29 -7.50 -4.10
N ASP A 10 8.88 -6.49 -4.72
CA ASP A 10 10.34 -6.36 -4.68
C ASP A 10 10.76 -5.80 -3.32
N LEU A 11 11.38 -6.63 -2.50
CA LEU A 11 11.81 -6.31 -1.13
C LEU A 11 13.25 -5.80 -1.06
N ARG A 12 13.96 -5.70 -2.18
CA ARG A 12 15.35 -5.24 -2.24
C ARG A 12 15.48 -3.76 -1.92
N TYR A 13 14.38 -3.03 -1.99
CA TYR A 13 14.27 -1.63 -1.59
C TYR A 13 13.05 -1.44 -0.66
N GLY A 14 13.08 -0.39 0.15
CA GLY A 14 12.01 -0.05 1.09
C GLY A 14 10.69 0.35 0.41
N LEU A 15 10.20 1.56 0.67
CA LEU A 15 8.93 2.10 0.18
C LEU A 15 7.74 1.25 0.64
N ALA A 16 7.72 0.85 1.90
CA ALA A 16 6.60 0.12 2.48
C ALA A 16 5.36 1.02 2.57
N LEU A 17 4.19 0.44 2.29
CA LEU A 17 2.90 1.06 2.54
C LEU A 17 2.60 1.02 4.04
N GLU A 18 2.08 2.11 4.58
CA GLU A 18 1.76 2.22 6.01
C GLU A 18 0.31 2.67 6.19
N ASN A 19 -0.46 1.90 6.96
CA ASN A 19 -1.84 2.25 7.28
C ASN A 19 -1.86 3.28 8.41
N ILE A 20 -2.38 4.47 8.11
CA ILE A 20 -2.48 5.59 9.06
C ILE A 20 -3.93 5.94 9.44
N SER A 21 -4.88 5.07 9.12
CA SER A 21 -6.30 5.34 9.35
C SER A 21 -6.60 5.81 10.76
N GLU A 22 -6.05 5.15 11.77
CA GLU A 22 -6.26 5.51 13.18
C GLU A 22 -5.68 6.89 13.52
N LEU A 23 -4.55 7.27 12.90
CA LEU A 23 -3.92 8.58 13.15
C LEU A 23 -4.71 9.74 12.57
N VAL A 24 -5.49 9.50 11.50
CA VAL A 24 -6.15 10.56 10.73
C VAL A 24 -7.69 10.53 10.81
N LYS A 25 -8.27 9.60 11.56
CA LYS A 25 -9.74 9.45 11.70
C LYS A 25 -10.43 10.71 12.20
N ASP A 26 -9.77 11.45 13.08
CA ASP A 26 -10.26 12.69 13.69
C ASP A 26 -9.57 13.94 13.12
N SER A 27 -8.90 13.82 11.96
CA SER A 27 -8.21 14.94 11.34
C SER A 27 -9.15 15.97 10.73
N GLY A 28 -8.71 17.22 10.65
CA GLY A 28 -9.43 18.29 9.96
C GLY A 28 -9.58 18.09 8.45
N PHE A 29 -8.87 17.12 7.87
CA PHE A 29 -9.00 16.77 6.46
C PHE A 29 -10.13 15.78 6.23
N ARG A 30 -11.32 16.32 5.91
CA ARG A 30 -12.56 15.57 5.80
C ARG A 30 -12.51 14.35 4.88
N VAL A 31 -11.66 14.37 3.84
CA VAL A 31 -11.51 13.23 2.92
C VAL A 31 -11.02 12.00 3.68
N PHE A 32 -10.07 12.17 4.60
CA PHE A 32 -9.54 11.07 5.41
C PHE A 32 -10.51 10.65 6.51
N SER A 33 -10.98 11.61 7.30
CA SER A 33 -11.88 11.28 8.41
C SER A 33 -13.19 10.65 7.92
N SER A 34 -13.79 11.15 6.83
CA SER A 34 -15.00 10.53 6.26
C SER A 34 -14.71 9.15 5.64
N ALA A 35 -13.56 8.95 5.00
CA ALA A 35 -13.17 7.65 4.46
C ALA A 35 -13.11 6.60 5.57
N VAL A 36 -12.41 6.92 6.67
CA VAL A 36 -12.28 6.01 7.81
C VAL A 36 -13.63 5.73 8.48
N GLN A 37 -14.48 6.75 8.66
CA GLN A 37 -15.84 6.58 9.20
C GLN A 37 -16.71 5.66 8.35
N ASN A 38 -16.47 5.62 7.04
CA ASN A 38 -17.18 4.75 6.10
C ASN A 38 -16.50 3.37 5.92
N GLY A 39 -15.54 3.01 6.76
CA GLY A 39 -14.86 1.71 6.70
C GLY A 39 -13.72 1.61 5.68
N ALA A 40 -13.39 2.71 5.01
CA ALA A 40 -12.22 2.75 4.12
C ALA A 40 -10.93 2.93 4.91
N SER A 41 -9.79 2.66 4.25
CA SER A 41 -8.46 2.84 4.82
C SER A 41 -7.75 4.04 4.23
N VAL A 42 -6.89 4.66 5.04
CA VAL A 42 -5.94 5.68 4.59
C VAL A 42 -4.54 5.08 4.62
N ILE A 43 -3.95 4.94 3.44
CA ILE A 43 -2.65 4.33 3.24
C ILE A 43 -1.65 5.41 2.82
N ALA A 44 -0.53 5.46 3.54
CA ALA A 44 0.62 6.30 3.24
C ALA A 44 1.68 5.50 2.47
N LEU A 45 2.31 6.15 1.51
CA LEU A 45 3.53 5.70 0.85
C LEU A 45 4.62 6.74 1.11
N PRO A 46 5.39 6.59 2.17
CA PRO A 46 6.52 7.46 2.45
C PRO A 46 7.71 7.14 1.53
N VAL A 47 8.29 8.17 0.95
CA VAL A 47 9.55 8.11 0.20
C VAL A 47 10.60 8.83 1.04
N ARG A 48 11.43 8.03 1.72
CA ARG A 48 12.37 8.52 2.73
C ARG A 48 13.77 8.63 2.17
N ASN A 49 14.42 9.76 2.40
CA ASN A 49 15.82 9.95 2.04
C ASN A 49 16.75 9.00 2.80
N SER A 50 16.44 8.68 4.06
CA SER A 50 17.22 7.72 4.85
C SER A 50 17.30 6.35 4.18
N GLU A 51 16.19 5.84 3.64
CA GLU A 51 16.15 4.56 2.92
C GLU A 51 16.85 4.66 1.55
N LEU A 52 16.63 5.74 0.81
CA LEU A 52 17.17 5.91 -0.54
C LEU A 52 18.68 6.13 -0.55
N LYS A 53 19.24 6.85 0.42
CA LYS A 53 20.69 7.07 0.55
C LYS A 53 21.46 5.77 0.72
N GLU A 54 20.91 4.78 1.38
CA GLU A 54 21.50 3.45 1.49
C GLU A 54 21.63 2.74 0.13
N LEU A 55 20.82 3.14 -0.83
CA LEU A 55 20.80 2.62 -2.20
C LEU A 55 21.52 3.54 -3.19
N GLY A 56 22.20 4.58 -2.70
CA GLY A 56 22.86 5.59 -3.54
C GLY A 56 21.88 6.45 -4.33
N ARG A 57 20.70 6.69 -3.78
CA ARG A 57 19.63 7.52 -4.36
C ARG A 57 19.18 8.58 -3.37
N GLU A 58 18.44 9.55 -3.86
CA GLU A 58 17.80 10.60 -3.06
C GLU A 58 16.37 10.82 -3.55
N VAL A 59 15.53 11.39 -2.68
CA VAL A 59 14.17 11.81 -3.05
C VAL A 59 14.28 12.92 -4.09
N PRO A 60 13.74 12.73 -5.31
CA PRO A 60 13.79 13.75 -6.33
C PRO A 60 13.01 15.00 -5.91
N ASN A 61 13.48 16.16 -6.32
CA ASN A 61 12.72 17.39 -6.12
C ASN A 61 11.52 17.46 -7.08
N TRP A 62 10.53 16.59 -6.84
CA TRP A 62 9.33 16.55 -7.66
C TRP A 62 8.61 17.89 -7.67
N SER A 63 8.37 18.41 -8.86
CA SER A 63 7.50 19.57 -9.06
C SER A 63 6.03 19.18 -8.76
N ARG A 64 5.18 20.19 -8.57
CA ARG A 64 3.74 19.95 -8.46
C ARG A 64 3.20 19.16 -9.66
N LYS A 65 3.68 19.45 -10.87
CA LYS A 65 3.28 18.75 -12.10
C LYS A 65 3.62 17.24 -12.05
N ASN A 66 4.77 16.87 -11.49
CA ASN A 66 5.12 15.46 -11.30
C ASN A 66 4.14 14.78 -10.35
N LEU A 67 3.87 15.41 -9.19
CA LEU A 67 2.96 14.89 -8.17
C LEU A 67 1.52 14.78 -8.69
N ASP A 68 1.05 15.76 -9.49
CA ASP A 68 -0.25 15.70 -10.17
C ASP A 68 -0.28 14.56 -11.23
N GLY A 69 0.87 14.21 -11.80
CA GLY A 69 1.03 13.04 -12.67
C GLY A 69 0.79 11.73 -11.94
N PHE A 70 1.23 11.61 -10.70
CA PHE A 70 0.98 10.43 -9.87
C PHE A 70 -0.49 10.28 -9.48
N VAL A 71 -1.20 11.41 -9.28
CA VAL A 71 -2.66 11.39 -9.10
C VAL A 71 -3.33 10.71 -10.29
N LYS A 72 -3.03 11.14 -11.51
CA LYS A 72 -3.58 10.53 -12.73
C LYS A 72 -3.20 9.05 -12.88
N TYR A 73 -2.01 8.69 -12.43
CA TYR A 73 -1.58 7.30 -12.47
C TYR A 73 -2.44 6.39 -11.59
N VAL A 74 -2.71 6.80 -10.35
CA VAL A 74 -3.52 6.00 -9.43
C VAL A 74 -5.02 5.99 -9.78
N GLU A 75 -5.50 7.00 -10.49
CA GLU A 75 -6.89 7.03 -11.01
C GLU A 75 -7.16 5.85 -11.96
N ALA A 76 -6.16 5.42 -12.74
CA ALA A 76 -6.26 4.24 -13.59
C ALA A 76 -6.50 2.94 -12.82
N PHE A 77 -6.17 2.91 -11.52
CA PHE A 77 -6.42 1.80 -10.60
C PHE A 77 -7.68 2.02 -9.74
N GLY A 78 -8.49 3.04 -10.07
CA GLY A 78 -9.76 3.32 -9.41
C GLY A 78 -9.67 4.17 -8.15
N LEU A 79 -8.50 4.74 -7.83
CA LEU A 79 -8.38 5.71 -6.76
C LEU A 79 -8.92 7.08 -7.20
N LYS A 80 -9.79 7.69 -6.39
CA LYS A 80 -10.42 8.99 -6.74
C LYS A 80 -9.48 10.18 -6.59
N GLY A 81 -8.31 10.00 -5.98
CA GLY A 81 -7.31 11.04 -5.78
C GLY A 81 -6.14 10.56 -4.95
N LEU A 82 -5.09 11.35 -4.96
CA LEU A 82 -3.87 11.14 -4.19
C LEU A 82 -3.50 12.46 -3.50
N ALA A 83 -3.41 12.45 -2.17
CA ALA A 83 -2.88 13.58 -1.43
C ALA A 83 -1.37 13.42 -1.26
N TRP A 84 -0.67 14.52 -1.04
CA TRP A 84 0.77 14.46 -0.81
C TRP A 84 1.25 15.60 0.10
N ILE A 85 2.36 15.36 0.76
CA ILE A 85 3.13 16.35 1.51
C ILE A 85 4.62 16.20 1.20
N LYS A 86 5.34 17.31 1.33
CA LYS A 86 6.80 17.34 1.43
C LYS A 86 7.14 17.81 2.84
N VAL A 87 8.09 17.14 3.46
CA VAL A 87 8.58 17.48 4.81
C VAL A 87 9.81 18.38 4.67
N SER A 88 9.81 19.53 5.34
CA SER A 88 10.94 20.47 5.40
C SER A 88 11.12 20.85 6.86
N GLU A 89 12.32 20.91 7.36
CA GLU A 89 12.73 21.35 8.71
C GLU A 89 11.59 21.57 9.75
N GLY A 90 10.79 20.52 9.98
CA GLY A 90 9.65 20.53 10.91
C GLY A 90 8.32 21.00 10.32
N GLU A 91 8.27 21.48 9.07
CA GLU A 91 7.04 21.93 8.43
C GLU A 91 6.63 21.04 7.25
N TRP A 92 5.33 20.96 7.03
CA TRP A 92 4.76 20.31 5.86
C TRP A 92 4.40 21.33 4.78
N SER A 93 4.76 21.03 3.56
CA SER A 93 4.25 21.72 2.39
C SER A 93 3.43 20.76 1.53
N GLY A 94 2.35 21.25 0.93
CA GLY A 94 1.47 20.44 0.10
C GLY A 94 0.00 20.78 0.29
N PRO A 95 -0.89 20.20 -0.54
CA PRO A 95 -2.30 20.59 -0.56
C PRO A 95 -3.04 20.30 0.74
N ILE A 96 -2.62 19.30 1.50
CA ILE A 96 -3.29 18.88 2.73
C ILE A 96 -2.62 19.39 4.01
N ALA A 97 -1.43 19.99 3.93
CA ALA A 97 -0.67 20.42 5.10
C ALA A 97 -1.45 21.33 6.07
N LYS A 98 -2.27 22.23 5.52
CA LYS A 98 -3.07 23.18 6.31
C LYS A 98 -4.18 22.57 7.19
N PHE A 99 -4.52 21.31 6.96
CA PHE A 99 -5.59 20.62 7.70
C PHE A 99 -5.07 19.87 8.94
N PHE A 100 -3.76 19.87 9.15
CA PHE A 100 -3.10 19.21 10.26
C PHE A 100 -2.41 20.26 11.11
N ASP A 101 -2.72 20.30 12.41
CA ASP A 101 -2.01 21.10 13.38
C ASP A 101 -0.60 20.54 13.66
N GLU A 102 0.19 21.28 14.41
CA GLU A 102 1.57 20.91 14.70
C GLU A 102 1.67 19.58 15.47
N GLU A 103 0.79 19.38 16.45
CA GLU A 103 0.77 18.16 17.26
C GLU A 103 0.51 16.93 16.38
N LYS A 104 -0.49 16.99 15.51
CA LYS A 104 -0.82 15.89 14.61
C LYS A 104 0.26 15.64 13.55
N ARG A 105 0.93 16.69 13.05
CA ARG A 105 2.09 16.54 12.15
C ARG A 105 3.24 15.82 12.85
N LEU A 106 3.54 16.17 14.10
CA LEU A 106 4.59 15.50 14.89
C LEU A 106 4.25 14.02 15.13
N GLU A 107 3.00 13.73 15.47
CA GLU A 107 2.52 12.34 15.65
C GLU A 107 2.71 11.51 14.36
N ILE A 108 2.29 12.03 13.22
CA ILE A 108 2.43 11.36 11.92
C ILE A 108 3.91 11.25 11.52
N ASN A 109 4.70 12.31 11.68
CA ASN A 109 6.15 12.26 11.40
C ASN A 109 6.84 11.18 12.22
N LYS A 110 6.49 11.05 13.50
CA LYS A 110 7.05 10.00 14.38
C LYS A 110 6.61 8.61 13.92
N ALA A 111 5.32 8.42 13.62
CA ALA A 111 4.77 7.15 13.19
C ALA A 111 5.40 6.68 11.86
N LEU A 112 5.50 7.57 10.89
CA LEU A 112 6.07 7.31 9.57
C LEU A 112 7.60 7.52 9.51
N LYS A 113 8.27 7.86 10.62
CA LYS A 113 9.72 8.12 10.70
C LYS A 113 10.20 9.11 9.64
N LEU A 114 9.48 10.22 9.50
CA LEU A 114 9.77 11.23 8.48
C LEU A 114 10.83 12.22 8.94
N GLU A 115 11.68 12.59 8.00
CA GLU A 115 12.73 13.58 8.15
C GLU A 115 12.60 14.67 7.07
N ALA A 116 13.37 15.75 7.25
CA ALA A 116 13.41 16.82 6.24
C ALA A 116 13.90 16.29 4.89
N GLY A 117 13.19 16.64 3.83
CA GLY A 117 13.43 16.19 2.46
C GLY A 117 12.60 14.97 2.04
N ASP A 118 11.86 14.36 2.96
CA ASP A 118 10.98 13.25 2.63
C ASP A 118 9.70 13.72 1.94
N VAL A 119 9.11 12.82 1.16
CA VAL A 119 7.81 13.04 0.50
C VAL A 119 6.89 11.89 0.85
N VAL A 120 5.65 12.20 1.21
CA VAL A 120 4.64 11.17 1.48
C VAL A 120 3.44 11.36 0.58
N MET A 121 2.99 10.26 0.01
CA MET A 121 1.76 10.20 -0.79
C MET A 121 0.71 9.41 -0.02
N PHE A 122 -0.54 9.87 -0.06
CA PHE A 122 -1.65 9.28 0.69
C PHE A 122 -2.82 8.97 -0.23
N GLY A 123 -3.33 7.76 -0.15
CA GLY A 123 -4.59 7.37 -0.73
C GLY A 123 -5.63 7.08 0.35
N ALA A 124 -6.90 7.26 0.00
CA ALA A 124 -8.04 6.91 0.85
C ALA A 124 -9.11 6.20 0.00
N GLU A 125 -9.33 4.92 0.24
CA GLU A 125 -10.30 4.08 -0.48
C GLU A 125 -10.51 2.76 0.28
N GLU A 126 -11.51 1.99 -0.12
CA GLU A 126 -11.75 0.65 0.41
C GLU A 126 -10.66 -0.35 0.00
N SER A 127 -10.37 -1.30 0.91
CA SER A 127 -9.52 -2.46 0.61
C SER A 127 -10.32 -3.47 -0.26
N PRO A 128 -9.71 -4.17 -1.22
CA PRO A 128 -8.28 -4.21 -1.55
C PRO A 128 -7.82 -3.13 -2.54
N ARG A 129 -8.74 -2.32 -3.09
CA ARG A 129 -8.44 -1.35 -4.16
C ARG A 129 -7.34 -0.36 -3.78
N ILE A 130 -7.38 0.16 -2.55
CA ILE A 130 -6.36 1.09 -2.06
C ILE A 130 -4.95 0.47 -2.10
N LEU A 131 -4.83 -0.79 -1.65
CA LEU A 131 -3.55 -1.48 -1.62
C LEU A 131 -3.01 -1.74 -3.02
N GLN A 132 -3.87 -2.16 -3.95
CA GLN A 132 -3.50 -2.39 -5.35
C GLN A 132 -3.02 -1.09 -6.02
N ALA A 133 -3.74 0.02 -5.85
CA ALA A 133 -3.38 1.31 -6.43
C ALA A 133 -2.06 1.86 -5.85
N MET A 134 -1.91 1.81 -4.52
CA MET A 134 -0.70 2.30 -3.85
C MET A 134 0.50 1.37 -4.11
N GLY A 135 0.28 0.07 -4.23
CA GLY A 135 1.32 -0.89 -4.64
C GLY A 135 1.79 -0.67 -6.07
N ALA A 136 0.87 -0.41 -7.00
CA ALA A 136 1.22 -0.04 -8.37
C ALA A 136 2.00 1.28 -8.43
N LEU A 137 1.61 2.28 -7.63
CA LEU A 137 2.34 3.54 -7.50
C LEU A 137 3.76 3.29 -6.96
N ARG A 138 3.90 2.49 -5.90
CA ARG A 138 5.19 2.09 -5.34
C ARG A 138 6.12 1.53 -6.41
N GLN A 139 5.65 0.57 -7.19
CA GLN A 139 6.44 -0.04 -8.27
C GLN A 139 6.80 0.98 -9.36
N SER A 140 5.86 1.84 -9.74
CA SER A 140 6.11 2.89 -10.74
C SER A 140 7.16 3.89 -10.26
N LEU A 141 7.09 4.32 -8.99
CA LEU A 141 8.09 5.21 -8.39
C LEU A 141 9.48 4.55 -8.36
N ALA A 142 9.54 3.32 -7.85
CA ALA A 142 10.79 2.57 -7.76
C ALA A 142 11.50 2.44 -9.12
N LYS A 143 10.73 2.14 -10.17
CA LYS A 143 11.27 1.87 -11.50
C LYS A 143 11.54 3.14 -12.31
N LYS A 144 10.59 4.08 -12.34
CA LYS A 144 10.64 5.23 -13.27
C LYS A 144 11.24 6.48 -12.66
N GLU A 145 11.02 6.72 -11.38
CA GLU A 145 11.38 7.98 -10.74
C GLU A 145 12.66 7.87 -9.92
N LEU A 146 12.88 6.72 -9.29
CA LEU A 146 13.98 6.48 -8.37
C LEU A 146 15.06 5.56 -8.94
N ASP A 147 14.79 4.91 -10.08
CA ASP A 147 15.71 3.98 -10.75
C ASP A 147 16.31 2.93 -9.79
N LEU A 148 15.46 2.36 -8.94
CA LEU A 148 15.89 1.41 -7.91
C LEU A 148 16.26 0.04 -8.48
N GLU A 149 15.85 -0.29 -9.70
CA GLU A 149 16.30 -1.51 -10.39
C GLU A 149 17.80 -1.48 -10.66
N ASN A 150 18.38 -0.30 -10.88
CA ASN A 150 19.80 -0.08 -11.11
C ASN A 150 20.53 0.48 -9.87
N ALA A 151 19.91 0.46 -8.70
CA ALA A 151 20.51 0.95 -7.47
C ALA A 151 21.60 -0.01 -6.95
N GLN A 152 22.44 0.52 -6.06
CA GLN A 152 23.46 -0.28 -5.36
C GLN A 152 22.82 -1.15 -4.28
N LEU A 153 22.19 -2.23 -4.70
CA LEU A 153 21.51 -3.14 -3.77
C LEU A 153 22.57 -3.92 -2.97
N LYS A 154 22.49 -3.86 -1.65
CA LYS A 154 23.37 -4.62 -0.73
C LYS A 154 23.23 -6.14 -0.95
N ASN A 155 22.03 -6.57 -1.28
CA ASN A 155 21.72 -7.96 -1.60
C ASN A 155 20.86 -8.00 -2.87
N PRO A 156 21.28 -8.65 -3.95
CA PRO A 156 20.49 -8.78 -5.17
C PRO A 156 19.26 -9.70 -5.00
N TRP A 157 19.23 -10.49 -3.92
CA TRP A 157 18.16 -11.43 -3.62
C TRP A 157 17.46 -11.08 -2.31
N ALA A 158 16.14 -11.04 -2.32
CA ALA A 158 15.31 -10.86 -1.15
C ALA A 158 14.18 -11.88 -1.18
N PHE A 159 14.36 -12.98 -0.45
CA PHE A 159 13.35 -14.03 -0.33
C PHE A 159 12.36 -13.68 0.77
N ALA A 160 11.09 -13.97 0.55
CA ALA A 160 10.03 -13.75 1.52
C ALA A 160 8.96 -14.85 1.41
N TRP A 161 8.25 -15.05 2.52
CA TRP A 161 7.03 -15.81 2.54
C TRP A 161 5.85 -14.85 2.41
N ILE A 162 4.92 -15.18 1.52
CA ILE A 162 3.63 -14.49 1.47
C ILE A 162 2.68 -15.27 2.36
N THR A 163 2.24 -14.62 3.43
CA THR A 163 1.30 -15.19 4.41
C THR A 163 -0.05 -14.51 4.31
N GLU A 164 -1.07 -15.12 4.87
CA GLU A 164 -2.44 -14.57 4.91
C GLU A 164 -2.95 -14.20 3.49
N PHE A 165 -2.63 -15.05 2.52
CA PHE A 165 -3.12 -14.85 1.16
C PHE A 165 -4.63 -15.10 1.13
N PRO A 166 -5.45 -14.24 0.49
CA PRO A 166 -6.89 -14.42 0.47
C PRO A 166 -7.28 -15.76 -0.18
N LEU A 167 -8.17 -16.50 0.47
CA LEU A 167 -8.69 -17.76 -0.05
C LEU A 167 -9.70 -17.52 -1.18
N PHE A 168 -10.51 -16.47 -1.04
CA PHE A 168 -11.55 -16.11 -1.99
C PHE A 168 -11.50 -14.63 -2.38
N GLU A 169 -11.98 -14.34 -3.59
CA GLU A 169 -12.29 -13.00 -4.08
C GLU A 169 -13.78 -12.92 -4.41
N TYR A 170 -14.43 -11.83 -4.00
CA TYR A 170 -15.83 -11.57 -4.32
C TYR A 170 -15.97 -10.74 -5.59
N SER A 171 -16.67 -11.29 -6.59
CA SER A 171 -17.06 -10.54 -7.79
C SER A 171 -18.39 -9.85 -7.57
N ALA A 172 -18.39 -8.53 -7.46
CA ALA A 172 -19.63 -7.74 -7.37
C ALA A 172 -20.48 -7.86 -8.64
N LYS A 173 -19.86 -8.10 -9.79
CA LYS A 173 -20.55 -8.30 -11.09
C LYS A 173 -21.33 -9.60 -11.11
N ASP A 174 -20.70 -10.69 -10.70
CA ASP A 174 -21.27 -12.05 -10.76
C ASP A 174 -21.97 -12.42 -9.46
N LYS A 175 -21.87 -11.56 -8.42
CA LYS A 175 -22.45 -11.75 -7.07
C LYS A 175 -22.07 -13.10 -6.44
N ARG A 176 -20.81 -13.52 -6.64
CA ARG A 176 -20.31 -14.79 -6.09
C ARG A 176 -18.83 -14.71 -5.74
N LEU A 177 -18.40 -15.66 -4.93
CA LEU A 177 -17.01 -15.88 -4.57
C LEU A 177 -16.32 -16.74 -5.65
N PHE A 178 -15.06 -16.43 -5.89
CA PHE A 178 -14.12 -17.22 -6.69
C PHE A 178 -12.93 -17.57 -5.82
N ALA A 179 -12.30 -18.72 -6.06
CA ALA A 179 -11.00 -19.01 -5.47
C ALA A 179 -10.00 -17.95 -5.97
N ALA A 180 -9.34 -17.26 -5.04
CA ALA A 180 -8.43 -16.17 -5.38
C ALA A 180 -7.23 -16.68 -6.19
N HIS A 181 -6.82 -17.92 -5.98
CA HIS A 181 -5.64 -18.49 -6.62
C HIS A 181 -5.93 -19.83 -7.28
N HIS A 182 -6.06 -20.87 -6.46
CA HIS A 182 -6.26 -22.23 -6.97
C HIS A 182 -7.26 -22.99 -6.09
N PRO A 183 -8.14 -23.82 -6.66
CA PRO A 183 -9.16 -24.54 -5.89
C PRO A 183 -8.58 -25.56 -4.91
N PHE A 184 -7.29 -25.89 -4.98
CA PHE A 184 -6.61 -26.81 -4.08
C PHE A 184 -5.88 -26.13 -2.92
N THR A 185 -6.05 -24.82 -2.72
CA THR A 185 -5.54 -24.14 -1.54
C THR A 185 -6.39 -24.51 -0.33
N MET A 186 -5.74 -24.70 0.82
CA MET A 186 -6.39 -25.06 2.06
C MET A 186 -6.62 -23.82 2.91
N PRO A 187 -7.81 -23.61 3.50
CA PRO A 187 -8.02 -22.54 4.48
C PRO A 187 -7.14 -22.77 5.72
N GLN A 188 -6.90 -21.72 6.50
CA GLN A 188 -6.25 -21.86 7.78
C GLN A 188 -7.07 -22.78 8.72
N ASN A 189 -6.40 -23.49 9.62
CA ASN A 189 -7.06 -24.53 10.42
C ASN A 189 -8.20 -24.01 11.30
N ASP A 190 -8.08 -22.79 11.81
CA ASP A 190 -9.09 -22.10 12.60
C ASP A 190 -10.28 -21.57 11.78
N GLU A 191 -10.13 -21.52 10.45
CA GLU A 191 -11.14 -21.03 9.52
C GLU A 191 -11.97 -22.15 8.86
N ILE A 192 -11.59 -23.42 9.04
CA ILE A 192 -12.25 -24.58 8.40
C ILE A 192 -13.73 -24.64 8.77
N GLU A 193 -14.07 -24.45 10.04
CA GLU A 193 -15.47 -24.45 10.49
C GLU A 193 -16.26 -23.29 9.86
N THR A 194 -15.64 -22.15 9.69
CA THR A 194 -16.25 -20.99 9.02
C THR A 194 -16.58 -21.30 7.57
N LEU A 195 -15.70 -21.99 6.86
CA LEU A 195 -15.91 -22.39 5.47
C LEU A 195 -17.16 -23.25 5.29
N PHE A 196 -17.38 -24.22 6.21
CA PHE A 196 -18.51 -25.14 6.11
C PHE A 196 -19.82 -24.57 6.66
N ASN A 197 -19.76 -23.67 7.62
CA ASN A 197 -20.94 -23.20 8.35
C ASN A 197 -21.40 -21.78 7.98
N SER A 198 -20.62 -21.03 7.20
CA SER A 198 -20.99 -19.67 6.78
C SER A 198 -21.43 -19.65 5.31
N ALA A 199 -22.55 -18.96 5.06
CA ALA A 199 -22.98 -18.57 3.71
C ALA A 199 -22.75 -17.07 3.46
N ASP A 200 -22.13 -16.36 4.41
CA ASP A 200 -21.88 -14.92 4.33
C ASP A 200 -20.66 -14.63 3.44
N PRO A 201 -20.85 -13.97 2.30
CA PRO A 201 -19.75 -13.67 1.36
C PRO A 201 -18.66 -12.78 1.96
N GLU A 202 -19.00 -11.85 2.87
CA GLU A 202 -18.01 -10.97 3.50
C GLU A 202 -17.10 -11.79 4.43
N LYS A 203 -17.69 -12.65 5.23
CA LYS A 203 -16.97 -13.53 6.14
C LYS A 203 -16.08 -14.53 5.37
N LEU A 204 -16.57 -15.10 4.29
CA LEU A 204 -15.79 -16.03 3.46
C LEU A 204 -14.67 -15.30 2.69
N SER A 205 -14.89 -14.06 2.25
CA SER A 205 -13.87 -13.28 1.53
C SER A 205 -12.73 -12.80 2.44
N SER A 206 -12.93 -12.78 3.76
CA SER A 206 -11.88 -12.46 4.73
C SER A 206 -10.96 -13.64 5.07
N MET A 207 -11.31 -14.86 4.62
CA MET A 207 -10.52 -16.06 4.92
C MET A 207 -9.18 -16.07 4.19
N SER A 208 -8.19 -16.63 4.85
CA SER A 208 -6.82 -16.77 4.34
C SER A 208 -6.47 -18.21 4.05
N CYS A 209 -5.59 -18.47 3.10
CA CYS A 209 -5.07 -19.79 2.83
C CYS A 209 -3.84 -20.11 3.70
N LEU A 210 -3.78 -21.36 4.18
CA LEU A 210 -2.69 -21.87 4.99
C LEU A 210 -1.40 -22.04 4.17
N LEU A 211 -1.53 -22.47 2.93
CA LEU A 211 -0.41 -22.75 2.05
C LEU A 211 -0.68 -22.09 0.70
N TYR A 212 0.11 -21.08 0.42
CA TYR A 212 0.29 -20.60 -0.92
C TYR A 212 1.51 -21.31 -1.53
N THR A 213 1.26 -22.43 -2.17
CA THR A 213 2.23 -22.97 -3.11
C THR A 213 2.07 -22.17 -4.40
N SER A 214 2.82 -21.07 -4.52
CA SER A 214 3.04 -20.57 -5.86
C SER A 214 3.71 -21.70 -6.60
N ASP A 215 3.17 -22.04 -7.71
CA ASP A 215 3.87 -22.82 -8.69
C ASP A 215 4.95 -21.91 -9.28
N ALA A 216 5.97 -21.63 -8.46
CA ALA A 216 7.15 -20.87 -8.88
C ALA A 216 7.86 -21.56 -10.06
N ALA A 217 7.54 -22.83 -10.32
CA ALA A 217 7.98 -23.56 -11.49
C ALA A 217 7.28 -23.08 -12.77
N ASP A 218 5.98 -22.76 -12.74
CA ASP A 218 5.25 -22.30 -13.90
C ASP A 218 5.62 -20.87 -14.33
N ASP A 219 5.97 -20.00 -13.38
CA ASP A 219 6.42 -18.63 -13.68
C ASP A 219 7.87 -18.55 -14.18
N MET A 220 8.68 -19.61 -14.00
CA MET A 220 10.05 -19.68 -14.55
C MET A 220 10.11 -20.09 -16.02
N PHE A 221 8.99 -20.54 -16.60
CA PHE A 221 8.89 -21.00 -18.00
C PHE A 221 8.02 -20.09 -18.88
N ARG A 222 7.64 -18.93 -18.40
CA ARG A 222 7.00 -17.85 -19.16
C ARG A 222 7.94 -16.64 -19.16
#